data_0f4c62ef9c28a7920f3d98565de80ef0
#
_entry.id   0f4c62ef9c28a7920f3d98565de80ef0
#
_cell.length_a   1.000
_cell.length_b   1.000
_cell.length_c   1.000
_cell.angle_alpha   90.00
_cell.angle_beta   90.00
_cell.angle_gamma   90.00
#
_symmetry.space_group_name_H-M   'P 1'
#
loop_
_entity.id
_entity.type
_entity.pdbx_description
1 polymer ?
#
loop_
_entity_poly.entity_id
_entity_poly.type
_entity_poly.pdbx_seq_one_letter_code
_entity_poly.pdbx_strand_id
1 'polypeptide(L)'
;MTQPLRIIFAGTPDFAARHLQALIQSEHQIVGVYSQPDRPAGRGKKLKASEVKALALEQNLPVFQPQSLKNDDALVELKNLNADIMIVVAYGLILPKAILEAPRLGCLNVHGSILPRWRGAAPIQRAIWAGDEQTGVTIMQMDEGLDTGDMLHISRCAINADETSASLYTKLAELGPDALIETVNKLAKGELKAEPQNDELANYAKKLSKDEANIDWSMDAAQIERNIRSFNPWPVCFTQMGEQTVKIYQAQVVDQTGNAGQVLSSDKTGVVVACGKHAICITQLQPQGKKPMAISDFLNGRSDWVTPGTVLGENNE
;
A
#
# COMPACT_ATOMS: atom_id res chain seq x y z
N MET A 1 24.68 29.31 2.56
CA MET A 1 23.21 29.10 2.41
C MET A 1 23.03 28.20 1.20
N THR A 2 22.40 27.08 1.39
CA THR A 2 22.06 26.13 0.31
C THR A 2 21.01 26.78 -0.60
N GLN A 3 21.18 26.66 -1.92
CA GLN A 3 20.14 27.14 -2.85
C GLN A 3 18.93 26.19 -2.78
N PRO A 4 17.71 26.71 -2.65
CA PRO A 4 16.50 25.92 -2.78
C PRO A 4 16.47 25.16 -4.11
N LEU A 5 16.14 23.86 -4.07
CA LEU A 5 15.99 23.05 -5.29
C LEU A 5 14.66 23.37 -5.98
N ARG A 6 14.67 23.34 -7.30
CA ARG A 6 13.48 23.35 -8.15
C ARG A 6 12.99 21.91 -8.33
N ILE A 7 11.82 21.60 -7.83
CA ILE A 7 11.30 20.22 -7.72
C ILE A 7 10.09 20.05 -8.64
N ILE A 8 10.13 19.02 -9.48
CA ILE A 8 8.93 18.40 -10.06
C ILE A 8 8.46 17.32 -9.08
N PHE A 9 7.17 17.33 -8.74
CA PHE A 9 6.56 16.28 -7.95
C PHE A 9 5.66 15.42 -8.83
N ALA A 10 5.71 14.09 -8.70
CA ALA A 10 4.86 13.15 -9.40
C ALA A 10 4.21 12.16 -8.41
N GLY A 11 2.88 12.19 -8.34
CA GLY A 11 2.14 11.35 -7.41
C GLY A 11 0.65 11.34 -7.67
N THR A 12 -0.07 10.41 -7.00
CA THR A 12 -1.51 10.28 -7.25
C THR A 12 -2.34 10.16 -5.96
N PRO A 13 -2.14 9.17 -5.05
CA PRO A 13 -3.00 8.94 -3.89
C PRO A 13 -2.67 9.87 -2.71
N ASP A 14 -3.45 9.74 -1.63
CA ASP A 14 -3.25 10.46 -0.36
C ASP A 14 -1.83 10.33 0.19
N PHE A 15 -1.23 9.16 0.10
CA PHE A 15 0.18 8.95 0.48
C PHE A 15 1.10 9.96 -0.20
N ALA A 16 0.94 10.14 -1.51
CA ALA A 16 1.72 11.12 -2.28
C ALA A 16 1.36 12.57 -1.91
N ALA A 17 0.08 12.86 -1.67
CA ALA A 17 -0.35 14.21 -1.29
C ALA A 17 0.29 14.68 0.02
N ARG A 18 0.49 13.80 1.01
CA ARG A 18 1.17 14.13 2.27
C ARG A 18 2.64 14.48 2.04
N HIS A 19 3.34 13.80 1.13
CA HIS A 19 4.72 14.13 0.75
C HIS A 19 4.79 15.46 -0.01
N LEU A 20 3.85 15.70 -0.94
CA LEU A 20 3.74 16.99 -1.61
C LEU A 20 3.51 18.13 -0.62
N GLN A 21 2.62 17.94 0.37
CA GLN A 21 2.34 18.93 1.41
C GLN A 21 3.61 19.29 2.20
N ALA A 22 4.43 18.31 2.57
CA ALA A 22 5.68 18.55 3.27
C ALA A 22 6.69 19.33 2.39
N LEU A 23 6.78 18.99 1.11
CA LEU A 23 7.64 19.73 0.17
C LEU A 23 7.17 21.18 -0.03
N ILE A 24 5.86 21.44 -0.10
CA ILE A 24 5.30 22.81 -0.20
C ILE A 24 5.67 23.64 1.03
N GLN A 25 5.77 23.04 2.21
CA GLN A 25 6.13 23.69 3.47
C GLN A 25 7.64 23.85 3.65
N SER A 26 8.45 23.27 2.78
CA SER A 26 9.92 23.34 2.83
C SER A 26 10.47 24.62 2.18
N GLU A 27 11.79 24.78 2.22
CA GLU A 27 12.50 25.89 1.54
C GLU A 27 12.58 25.68 0.02
N HIS A 28 12.19 24.53 -0.52
CA HIS A 28 12.32 24.17 -1.92
C HIS A 28 11.15 24.68 -2.75
N GLN A 29 11.35 24.85 -4.06
CA GLN A 29 10.35 25.36 -4.98
C GLN A 29 9.70 24.21 -5.79
N ILE A 30 8.39 24.02 -5.69
CA ILE A 30 7.64 23.11 -6.57
C ILE A 30 7.36 23.85 -7.88
N VAL A 31 7.93 23.35 -8.98
CA VAL A 31 7.80 23.98 -10.31
C VAL A 31 6.77 23.27 -11.20
N GLY A 32 6.33 22.08 -10.83
CA GLY A 32 5.29 21.34 -11.53
C GLY A 32 4.86 20.12 -10.74
N VAL A 33 3.58 19.77 -10.86
CA VAL A 33 2.98 18.60 -10.20
C VAL A 33 2.36 17.69 -11.26
N TYR A 34 2.89 16.49 -11.37
CA TYR A 34 2.39 15.44 -12.25
C TYR A 34 1.47 14.50 -11.49
N SER A 35 0.29 14.20 -12.03
CA SER A 35 -0.64 13.24 -11.45
C SER A 35 -1.34 12.43 -12.54
N GLN A 36 -1.89 11.27 -12.18
CA GLN A 36 -2.72 10.48 -13.09
C GLN A 36 -3.95 11.31 -13.55
N PRO A 37 -4.42 11.11 -14.79
CA PRO A 37 -5.68 11.68 -15.24
C PRO A 37 -6.84 11.37 -14.28
N ASP A 38 -7.80 12.30 -14.20
CA ASP A 38 -9.00 12.14 -13.40
C ASP A 38 -9.75 10.87 -13.80
N ARG A 39 -10.24 10.12 -12.82
CA ARG A 39 -10.94 8.86 -13.04
C ARG A 39 -12.37 8.91 -12.51
N PRO A 40 -13.31 8.19 -13.18
CA PRO A 40 -14.65 8.05 -12.64
C PRO A 40 -14.64 7.39 -11.25
N ALA A 41 -15.28 8.04 -10.26
CA ALA A 41 -15.36 7.55 -8.90
C ALA A 41 -16.80 7.56 -8.35
N GLY A 42 -17.09 6.67 -7.39
CA GLY A 42 -18.37 6.58 -6.72
C GLY A 42 -19.54 6.08 -7.60
N ARG A 43 -20.73 6.03 -7.01
CA ARG A 43 -21.95 5.49 -7.66
C ARG A 43 -22.40 6.29 -8.90
N GLY A 44 -22.01 7.56 -9.00
CA GLY A 44 -22.37 8.44 -10.12
C GLY A 44 -21.33 8.52 -11.23
N LYS A 45 -20.20 7.78 -11.15
CA LYS A 45 -19.09 7.81 -12.13
C LYS A 45 -18.61 9.22 -12.50
N LYS A 46 -18.77 10.21 -11.61
CA LYS A 46 -18.23 11.56 -11.82
C LYS A 46 -16.71 11.51 -11.79
N LEU A 47 -16.07 12.28 -12.67
CA LEU A 47 -14.62 12.43 -12.65
C LEU A 47 -14.18 13.02 -11.30
N LYS A 48 -13.27 12.34 -10.63
CA LYS A 48 -12.66 12.79 -9.37
C LYS A 48 -11.20 13.09 -9.61
N ALA A 49 -10.76 14.28 -9.20
CA ALA A 49 -9.34 14.61 -9.13
C ALA A 49 -8.63 13.71 -8.12
N SER A 50 -7.35 13.39 -8.39
CA SER A 50 -6.50 12.74 -7.41
C SER A 50 -6.27 13.66 -6.20
N GLU A 51 -5.92 13.09 -5.07
CA GLU A 51 -5.60 13.85 -3.85
C GLU A 51 -4.41 14.80 -4.09
N VAL A 52 -3.41 14.39 -4.87
CA VAL A 52 -2.26 15.22 -5.30
C VAL A 52 -2.72 16.39 -6.16
N LYS A 53 -3.58 16.15 -7.17
CA LYS A 53 -4.12 17.24 -8.01
C LYS A 53 -4.94 18.23 -7.19
N ALA A 54 -5.80 17.73 -6.31
CA ALA A 54 -6.63 18.59 -5.46
C ALA A 54 -5.76 19.54 -4.61
N LEU A 55 -4.74 19.02 -3.95
CA LEU A 55 -3.78 19.80 -3.18
C LEU A 55 -3.01 20.81 -4.05
N ALA A 56 -2.52 20.36 -5.21
CA ALA A 56 -1.76 21.24 -6.11
C ALA A 56 -2.59 22.44 -6.58
N LEU A 57 -3.86 22.24 -6.93
CA LEU A 57 -4.77 23.30 -7.33
C LEU A 57 -5.07 24.27 -6.18
N GLU A 58 -5.27 23.75 -4.96
CA GLU A 58 -5.45 24.58 -3.75
C GLU A 58 -4.25 25.50 -3.51
N GLN A 59 -3.05 25.00 -3.80
CA GLN A 59 -1.78 25.74 -3.63
C GLN A 59 -1.36 26.53 -4.89
N ASN A 60 -2.22 26.63 -5.91
CA ASN A 60 -1.95 27.31 -7.18
C ASN A 60 -0.70 26.80 -7.91
N LEU A 61 -0.36 25.52 -7.78
CA LEU A 61 0.76 24.87 -8.45
C LEU A 61 0.37 24.41 -9.86
N PRO A 62 1.29 24.47 -10.85
CA PRO A 62 1.04 23.93 -12.19
C PRO A 62 0.80 22.41 -12.13
N VAL A 63 -0.30 21.92 -12.75
CA VAL A 63 -0.67 20.52 -12.77
C VAL A 63 -0.60 19.95 -14.17
N PHE A 64 0.06 18.80 -14.31
CA PHE A 64 0.24 18.06 -15.55
C PHE A 64 -0.34 16.65 -15.39
N GLN A 65 -1.16 16.23 -16.35
CA GLN A 65 -1.85 14.92 -16.32
C GLN A 65 -1.65 14.14 -17.64
N PRO A 66 -0.39 13.83 -18.02
CA PRO A 66 -0.14 13.08 -19.23
C PRO A 66 -0.67 11.64 -19.07
N GLN A 67 -1.18 11.06 -20.17
CA GLN A 67 -1.54 9.64 -20.20
C GLN A 67 -0.29 8.73 -20.27
N SER A 68 0.82 9.28 -20.75
CA SER A 68 2.10 8.58 -20.91
C SER A 68 3.23 9.60 -20.91
N LEU A 69 4.40 9.18 -20.40
CA LEU A 69 5.65 9.95 -20.47
C LEU A 69 6.60 9.42 -21.56
N LYS A 70 6.11 8.59 -22.49
CA LYS A 70 6.95 7.93 -23.52
C LYS A 70 7.11 8.76 -24.78
N ASN A 71 6.38 9.86 -24.96
CA ASN A 71 6.45 10.73 -26.14
C ASN A 71 7.41 11.90 -25.92
N ASP A 72 7.93 12.45 -27.03
CA ASP A 72 8.87 13.57 -27.00
C ASP A 72 8.25 14.85 -26.42
N ASP A 73 6.97 15.09 -26.65
CA ASP A 73 6.26 16.27 -26.13
C ASP A 73 6.28 16.31 -24.59
N ALA A 74 6.06 15.18 -23.93
CA ALA A 74 6.13 15.07 -22.47
C ALA A 74 7.56 15.35 -21.95
N LEU A 75 8.59 14.91 -22.68
CA LEU A 75 9.98 15.20 -22.33
C LEU A 75 10.30 16.71 -22.48
N VAL A 76 9.83 17.31 -23.57
CA VAL A 76 10.03 18.76 -23.82
C VAL A 76 9.29 19.57 -22.74
N GLU A 77 8.05 19.23 -22.43
CA GLU A 77 7.26 19.88 -21.37
C GLU A 77 8.00 19.80 -20.02
N LEU A 78 8.47 18.62 -19.64
CA LEU A 78 9.20 18.40 -18.39
C LEU A 78 10.52 19.20 -18.34
N LYS A 79 11.31 19.19 -19.42
CA LYS A 79 12.56 19.95 -19.50
C LYS A 79 12.35 21.46 -19.39
N ASN A 80 11.26 21.99 -19.94
CA ASN A 80 10.92 23.41 -19.88
C ASN A 80 10.67 23.92 -18.45
N LEU A 81 10.37 23.04 -17.51
CA LEU A 81 10.22 23.38 -16.08
C LEU A 81 11.57 23.68 -15.41
N ASN A 82 12.70 23.33 -16.04
CA ASN A 82 14.06 23.55 -15.51
C ASN A 82 14.18 23.09 -14.06
N ALA A 83 13.70 21.90 -13.77
CA ALA A 83 13.78 21.30 -12.43
C ALA A 83 15.17 20.74 -12.15
N ASP A 84 15.60 20.86 -10.91
CA ASP A 84 16.82 20.21 -10.43
C ASP A 84 16.63 18.72 -10.21
N ILE A 85 15.44 18.35 -9.74
CA ILE A 85 15.10 16.99 -9.34
C ILE A 85 13.61 16.70 -9.54
N MET A 86 13.28 15.43 -9.76
CA MET A 86 11.90 14.96 -9.75
C MET A 86 11.67 13.99 -8.57
N ILE A 87 10.67 14.26 -7.77
CA ILE A 87 10.25 13.39 -6.65
C ILE A 87 9.03 12.59 -7.08
N VAL A 88 9.13 11.28 -7.00
CA VAL A 88 8.09 10.33 -7.44
C VAL A 88 7.54 9.58 -6.22
N VAL A 89 6.24 9.65 -6.01
CA VAL A 89 5.55 8.98 -4.90
C VAL A 89 4.25 8.36 -5.40
N ALA A 90 4.22 7.04 -5.54
CA ALA A 90 3.03 6.31 -5.99
C ALA A 90 2.35 6.96 -7.23
N TYR A 91 3.13 7.33 -8.23
CA TYR A 91 2.64 8.03 -9.43
C TYR A 91 1.85 7.11 -10.37
N GLY A 92 2.36 5.88 -10.58
CA GLY A 92 1.66 4.86 -11.36
C GLY A 92 1.88 4.92 -12.87
N LEU A 93 2.82 5.74 -13.38
CA LEU A 93 3.34 5.67 -14.75
C LEU A 93 4.80 5.22 -14.73
N ILE A 94 5.20 4.53 -15.79
CA ILE A 94 6.61 4.20 -16.04
C ILE A 94 7.32 5.47 -16.53
N LEU A 95 8.47 5.77 -15.96
CA LEU A 95 9.34 6.85 -16.38
C LEU A 95 10.41 6.28 -17.33
N PRO A 96 10.39 6.65 -18.62
CA PRO A 96 11.47 6.27 -19.53
C PRO A 96 12.82 6.89 -19.11
N LYS A 97 13.93 6.30 -19.55
CA LYS A 97 15.29 6.78 -19.31
C LYS A 97 15.45 8.27 -19.54
N ALA A 98 14.95 8.79 -20.66
CA ALA A 98 15.04 10.21 -21.00
C ALA A 98 14.35 11.13 -19.96
N ILE A 99 13.30 10.67 -19.30
CA ILE A 99 12.62 11.37 -18.20
C ILE A 99 13.44 11.25 -16.91
N LEU A 100 13.97 10.06 -16.61
CA LEU A 100 14.80 9.83 -15.42
C LEU A 100 16.05 10.70 -15.41
N GLU A 101 16.64 10.93 -16.58
CA GLU A 101 17.88 11.71 -16.78
C GLU A 101 17.62 13.22 -17.05
N ALA A 102 16.35 13.64 -17.21
CA ALA A 102 16.06 15.03 -17.58
C ALA A 102 16.35 16.04 -16.47
N PRO A 103 16.01 15.82 -15.18
CA PRO A 103 16.47 16.68 -14.09
C PRO A 103 17.95 16.40 -13.79
N ARG A 104 18.73 17.45 -13.52
CA ARG A 104 20.20 17.31 -13.32
C ARG A 104 20.59 16.40 -12.14
N LEU A 105 19.73 16.27 -11.12
CA LEU A 105 19.88 15.36 -9.97
C LEU A 105 19.06 14.05 -10.13
N GLY A 106 18.48 13.84 -11.32
CA GLY A 106 17.66 12.67 -11.61
C GLY A 106 16.32 12.65 -10.90
N CYS A 107 15.83 11.45 -10.64
CA CYS A 107 14.53 11.22 -9.99
C CYS A 107 14.70 10.42 -8.71
N LEU A 108 14.02 10.82 -7.63
CA LEU A 108 13.93 10.04 -6.39
C LEU A 108 12.55 9.41 -6.26
N ASN A 109 12.50 8.20 -5.72
CA ASN A 109 11.25 7.53 -5.35
C ASN A 109 11.15 7.39 -3.83
N VAL A 110 9.93 7.56 -3.32
CA VAL A 110 9.57 7.22 -1.93
C VAL A 110 8.93 5.85 -1.96
N HIS A 111 9.67 4.84 -1.51
CA HIS A 111 9.24 3.45 -1.53
C HIS A 111 8.83 2.96 -0.13
N GLY A 112 7.67 2.30 -0.03
CA GLY A 112 7.06 1.89 1.24
C GLY A 112 7.59 0.57 1.79
N SER A 113 8.90 0.34 1.74
CA SER A 113 9.59 -0.78 2.40
C SER A 113 11.02 -0.43 2.76
N ILE A 114 11.70 -1.32 3.47
CA ILE A 114 13.15 -1.31 3.69
C ILE A 114 13.80 -2.08 2.53
N LEU A 115 14.21 -1.37 1.47
CA LEU A 115 14.89 -1.97 0.33
C LEU A 115 16.21 -2.64 0.76
N PRO A 116 16.62 -3.71 0.07
CA PRO A 116 16.08 -4.27 -1.19
C PRO A 116 14.87 -5.20 -1.00
N ARG A 117 14.36 -5.36 0.23
CA ARG A 117 13.19 -6.19 0.50
C ARG A 117 11.91 -5.49 0.02
N TRP A 118 11.05 -6.26 -0.67
CA TRP A 118 9.74 -5.80 -1.17
C TRP A 118 9.82 -4.73 -2.26
N ARG A 119 10.71 -4.88 -3.26
CA ARG A 119 10.61 -4.13 -4.51
C ARG A 119 9.26 -4.35 -5.17
N GLY A 120 8.66 -3.35 -5.80
CA GLY A 120 7.42 -3.50 -6.58
C GLY A 120 6.17 -2.90 -5.94
N ALA A 121 4.99 -3.43 -6.30
CA ALA A 121 3.73 -2.68 -6.23
C ALA A 121 2.99 -2.71 -4.88
N ALA A 122 3.25 -3.68 -4.01
CA ALA A 122 2.46 -3.89 -2.78
C ALA A 122 3.33 -4.17 -1.53
N PRO A 123 4.37 -3.38 -1.26
CA PRO A 123 5.33 -3.65 -0.18
C PRO A 123 4.67 -3.69 1.20
N ILE A 124 3.72 -2.78 1.48
CA ILE A 124 3.03 -2.67 2.76
C ILE A 124 2.28 -3.95 3.09
N GLN A 125 1.49 -4.45 2.13
CA GLN A 125 0.70 -5.67 2.31
C GLN A 125 1.60 -6.89 2.45
N ARG A 126 2.65 -6.98 1.63
CA ARG A 126 3.55 -8.14 1.63
C ARG A 126 4.39 -8.23 2.91
N ALA A 127 4.74 -7.12 3.54
CA ALA A 127 5.44 -7.12 4.83
C ALA A 127 4.57 -7.76 5.94
N ILE A 128 3.29 -7.37 6.06
CA ILE A 128 2.35 -8.00 7.01
C ILE A 128 2.11 -9.47 6.65
N TRP A 129 1.85 -9.75 5.37
CA TRP A 129 1.59 -11.09 4.87
C TRP A 129 2.71 -12.08 5.21
N ALA A 130 3.96 -11.64 5.10
CA ALA A 130 5.13 -12.46 5.41
C ALA A 130 5.41 -12.58 6.92
N GLY A 131 4.80 -11.72 7.76
CA GLY A 131 5.03 -11.67 9.18
C GLY A 131 6.32 -10.93 9.55
N ASP A 132 6.71 -9.92 8.76
CA ASP A 132 7.85 -9.07 9.08
C ASP A 132 7.56 -8.31 10.38
N GLU A 133 8.56 -8.21 11.25
CA GLU A 133 8.45 -7.48 12.53
C GLU A 133 8.64 -5.97 12.37
N GLN A 134 9.27 -5.55 11.27
CA GLN A 134 9.52 -4.15 10.95
C GLN A 134 9.43 -3.89 9.44
N THR A 135 9.09 -2.66 9.11
CA THR A 135 9.13 -2.11 7.76
C THR A 135 9.59 -0.66 7.81
N GLY A 136 9.39 0.09 6.75
CA GLY A 136 9.79 1.50 6.72
C GLY A 136 9.54 2.14 5.37
N VAL A 137 10.18 3.28 5.19
CA VAL A 137 10.23 4.02 3.94
C VAL A 137 11.68 4.14 3.50
N THR A 138 11.96 3.83 2.25
CA THR A 138 13.25 4.07 1.60
C THR A 138 13.11 5.20 0.59
N ILE A 139 13.94 6.23 0.71
CA ILE A 139 14.15 7.21 -0.36
C ILE A 139 15.28 6.68 -1.21
N MET A 140 15.03 6.46 -2.50
CA MET A 140 15.99 5.88 -3.42
C MET A 140 16.13 6.70 -4.70
N GLN A 141 17.31 6.66 -5.31
CA GLN A 141 17.55 7.13 -6.66
C GLN A 141 16.84 6.20 -7.63
N MET A 142 16.11 6.73 -8.60
CA MET A 142 15.47 5.88 -9.61
C MET A 142 16.44 5.56 -10.76
N ASP A 143 16.36 4.33 -11.21
CA ASP A 143 17.00 3.82 -12.43
C ASP A 143 15.96 3.20 -13.38
N GLU A 144 16.39 2.52 -14.43
CA GLU A 144 15.50 1.85 -15.39
C GLU A 144 14.86 0.56 -14.82
N GLY A 145 15.34 0.05 -13.68
CA GLY A 145 14.84 -1.14 -13.01
C GLY A 145 13.62 -0.89 -12.13
N LEU A 146 13.02 -1.96 -11.65
CA LEU A 146 11.90 -1.88 -10.73
C LEU A 146 12.42 -1.79 -9.29
N ASP A 147 12.51 -0.56 -8.77
CA ASP A 147 12.98 -0.24 -7.42
C ASP A 147 14.39 -0.79 -7.10
N THR A 148 15.29 -0.71 -8.09
CA THR A 148 16.65 -1.27 -8.03
C THR A 148 17.73 -0.24 -7.72
N GLY A 149 17.43 1.04 -7.84
CA GLY A 149 18.41 2.12 -7.67
C GLY A 149 18.92 2.28 -6.25
N ASP A 150 19.96 3.07 -6.10
CA ASP A 150 20.68 3.25 -4.84
C ASP A 150 19.79 3.87 -3.76
N MET A 151 19.93 3.36 -2.53
CA MET A 151 19.23 3.87 -1.35
C MET A 151 19.95 5.10 -0.82
N LEU A 152 19.18 6.17 -0.54
CA LEU A 152 19.71 7.45 -0.03
C LEU A 152 19.37 7.64 1.45
N HIS A 153 18.22 7.14 1.90
CA HIS A 153 17.78 7.21 3.28
C HIS A 153 16.77 6.11 3.59
N ILE A 154 16.82 5.56 4.80
CA ILE A 154 15.86 4.57 5.28
C ILE A 154 15.34 4.99 6.66
N SER A 155 14.02 5.18 6.75
CA SER A 155 13.31 5.34 8.02
C SER A 155 12.54 4.07 8.34
N ARG A 156 12.69 3.56 9.57
CA ARG A 156 12.13 2.27 10.01
C ARG A 156 11.01 2.45 11.02
N CYS A 157 10.04 1.53 11.02
CA CYS A 157 9.03 1.39 12.07
C CYS A 157 8.70 -0.08 12.32
N ALA A 158 8.25 -0.41 13.54
CA ALA A 158 7.75 -1.73 13.87
C ALA A 158 6.38 -1.98 13.21
N ILE A 159 6.11 -3.25 12.88
CA ILE A 159 4.79 -3.75 12.52
C ILE A 159 4.21 -4.41 13.77
N ASN A 160 3.16 -3.81 14.35
CA ASN A 160 2.51 -4.36 15.54
C ASN A 160 1.66 -5.59 15.20
N ALA A 161 1.39 -6.41 16.18
CA ALA A 161 0.66 -7.67 15.99
C ALA A 161 -0.79 -7.50 15.48
N ASP A 162 -1.40 -6.33 15.71
CA ASP A 162 -2.75 -5.97 15.32
C ASP A 162 -2.82 -5.07 14.06
N GLU A 163 -1.67 -4.71 13.50
CA GLU A 163 -1.65 -3.81 12.34
C GLU A 163 -2.24 -4.45 11.09
N THR A 164 -3.13 -3.69 10.45
CA THR A 164 -3.64 -3.95 9.10
C THR A 164 -2.85 -3.16 8.06
N SER A 165 -3.02 -3.47 6.77
CA SER A 165 -2.41 -2.62 5.72
C SER A 165 -2.90 -1.18 5.78
N ALA A 166 -4.13 -0.94 6.25
CA ALA A 166 -4.65 0.43 6.39
C ALA A 166 -3.91 1.21 7.48
N SER A 167 -3.72 0.61 8.68
CA SER A 167 -3.01 1.28 9.78
C SER A 167 -1.53 1.46 9.47
N LEU A 168 -0.88 0.42 8.88
CA LEU A 168 0.51 0.50 8.47
C LEU A 168 0.73 1.54 7.36
N TYR A 169 -0.19 1.63 6.40
CA TYR A 169 -0.18 2.69 5.39
C TYR A 169 -0.20 4.09 6.03
N THR A 170 -1.05 4.30 7.04
CA THR A 170 -1.12 5.58 7.76
C THR A 170 0.20 5.88 8.47
N LYS A 171 0.77 4.90 9.17
CA LYS A 171 2.07 5.02 9.84
C LYS A 171 3.21 5.40 8.87
N LEU A 172 3.27 4.75 7.71
CA LEU A 172 4.27 5.06 6.69
C LEU A 172 4.01 6.42 6.01
N ALA A 173 2.75 6.81 5.86
CA ALA A 173 2.36 8.12 5.33
C ALA A 173 2.68 9.29 6.28
N GLU A 174 2.88 9.02 7.56
CA GLU A 174 3.39 9.97 8.55
C GLU A 174 4.92 9.99 8.59
N LEU A 175 5.57 8.83 8.47
CA LEU A 175 7.02 8.68 8.51
C LEU A 175 7.72 9.19 7.23
N GLY A 176 7.12 8.96 6.08
CA GLY A 176 7.72 9.21 4.77
C GLY A 176 8.03 10.68 4.47
N PRO A 177 7.13 11.63 4.76
CA PRO A 177 7.37 13.05 4.52
C PRO A 177 8.63 13.58 5.20
N ASP A 178 8.86 13.26 6.47
CA ASP A 178 10.06 13.69 7.20
C ASP A 178 11.33 13.09 6.60
N ALA A 179 11.31 11.79 6.26
CA ALA A 179 12.41 11.13 5.58
C ALA A 179 12.74 11.77 4.22
N LEU A 180 11.71 12.16 3.46
CA LEU A 180 11.87 12.84 2.18
C LEU A 180 12.51 14.22 2.35
N ILE A 181 12.01 15.06 3.28
CA ILE A 181 12.55 16.41 3.52
C ILE A 181 14.00 16.33 4.00
N GLU A 182 14.32 15.43 4.92
CA GLU A 182 15.71 15.22 5.36
C GLU A 182 16.63 14.86 4.18
N THR A 183 16.17 13.95 3.31
CA THR A 183 16.92 13.51 2.14
C THR A 183 17.15 14.65 1.15
N VAL A 184 16.10 15.40 0.81
CA VAL A 184 16.19 16.51 -0.15
C VAL A 184 17.09 17.62 0.37
N ASN A 185 17.02 17.95 1.67
CA ASN A 185 17.90 18.91 2.32
C ASN A 185 19.37 18.50 2.27
N LYS A 186 19.67 17.22 2.56
CA LYS A 186 21.04 16.68 2.45
C LYS A 186 21.53 16.66 1.00
N LEU A 187 20.66 16.32 0.06
CA LEU A 187 20.98 16.35 -1.36
C LEU A 187 21.36 17.77 -1.83
N ALA A 188 20.58 18.77 -1.41
CA ALA A 188 20.86 20.17 -1.73
C ALA A 188 22.23 20.66 -1.21
N LYS A 189 22.72 20.06 -0.13
CA LYS A 189 24.04 20.33 0.47
C LYS A 189 25.17 19.49 -0.12
N GLY A 190 24.86 18.47 -0.94
CA GLY A 190 25.84 17.51 -1.43
C GLY A 190 26.35 16.55 -0.34
N GLU A 191 25.58 16.34 0.73
CA GLU A 191 25.96 15.54 1.90
C GLU A 191 25.41 14.10 1.83
N LEU A 192 24.67 13.74 0.79
CA LEU A 192 24.12 12.39 0.62
C LEU A 192 25.18 11.40 0.18
N LYS A 193 25.12 10.22 0.78
CA LYS A 193 25.87 9.05 0.34
C LYS A 193 24.87 8.01 -0.14
N ALA A 194 24.94 7.68 -1.43
CA ALA A 194 24.16 6.61 -2.02
C ALA A 194 24.73 5.24 -1.59
N GLU A 195 23.84 4.31 -1.26
CA GLU A 195 24.18 2.94 -0.91
C GLU A 195 23.55 1.99 -1.94
N PRO A 196 24.37 1.25 -2.74
CA PRO A 196 23.85 0.26 -3.67
C PRO A 196 23.05 -0.84 -2.96
N GLN A 197 21.99 -1.29 -3.59
CA GLN A 197 21.21 -2.41 -3.06
C GLN A 197 21.94 -3.74 -3.27
N ASN A 198 21.88 -4.65 -2.28
CA ASN A 198 22.35 -6.03 -2.45
C ASN A 198 21.23 -6.87 -3.08
N ASP A 199 21.37 -7.23 -4.35
CA ASP A 199 20.37 -8.00 -5.10
C ASP A 199 20.11 -9.41 -4.55
N GLU A 200 21.08 -10.02 -3.84
CA GLU A 200 20.89 -11.32 -3.19
C GLU A 200 19.85 -11.28 -2.07
N LEU A 201 19.61 -10.10 -1.47
CA LEU A 201 18.62 -9.88 -0.43
C LEU A 201 17.29 -9.39 -0.97
N ALA A 202 17.20 -9.14 -2.29
CA ALA A 202 16.00 -8.60 -2.90
C ALA A 202 14.90 -9.63 -3.04
N ASN A 203 13.67 -9.19 -2.79
CA ASN A 203 12.46 -9.90 -3.15
C ASN A 203 11.41 -8.93 -3.69
N TYR A 204 10.32 -9.47 -4.23
CA TYR A 204 9.35 -8.67 -4.98
C TYR A 204 7.94 -8.74 -4.38
N ALA A 205 7.39 -7.57 -4.11
CA ALA A 205 6.01 -7.36 -3.68
C ALA A 205 5.09 -7.27 -4.90
N LYS A 206 4.64 -8.43 -5.41
CA LYS A 206 3.69 -8.49 -6.52
C LYS A 206 2.39 -7.79 -6.16
N LYS A 207 1.78 -7.13 -7.17
CA LYS A 207 0.44 -6.54 -7.05
C LYS A 207 -0.55 -7.59 -6.54
N LEU A 208 -1.43 -7.18 -5.60
CA LEU A 208 -2.46 -8.05 -5.05
C LEU A 208 -3.53 -8.38 -6.11
N SER A 209 -4.05 -9.59 -6.03
CA SER A 209 -5.24 -10.02 -6.78
C SER A 209 -6.40 -10.32 -5.83
N LYS A 210 -7.62 -10.35 -6.37
CA LYS A 210 -8.80 -10.72 -5.57
C LYS A 210 -8.77 -12.19 -5.18
N ASP A 211 -8.19 -13.03 -6.03
CA ASP A 211 -8.16 -14.49 -5.84
C ASP A 211 -7.28 -14.89 -4.65
N GLU A 212 -6.22 -14.13 -4.38
CA GLU A 212 -5.37 -14.32 -3.19
C GLU A 212 -6.12 -14.12 -1.86
N ALA A 213 -7.26 -13.45 -1.89
CA ALA A 213 -8.05 -13.16 -0.69
C ALA A 213 -9.07 -14.27 -0.36
N ASN A 214 -9.24 -15.27 -1.22
CA ASN A 214 -10.02 -16.45 -0.87
C ASN A 214 -9.27 -17.25 0.21
N ILE A 215 -9.93 -17.49 1.34
CA ILE A 215 -9.28 -18.17 2.46
C ILE A 215 -9.11 -19.65 2.11
N ASP A 216 -7.87 -20.10 2.09
CA ASP A 216 -7.52 -21.51 2.08
C ASP A 216 -7.42 -22.02 3.53
N TRP A 217 -8.43 -22.69 3.99
CA TRP A 217 -8.52 -23.20 5.36
C TRP A 217 -7.47 -24.28 5.69
N SER A 218 -6.80 -24.84 4.69
CA SER A 218 -5.70 -25.81 4.88
C SER A 218 -4.40 -25.15 5.36
N MET A 219 -4.30 -23.81 5.28
CA MET A 219 -3.15 -23.06 5.78
C MET A 219 -3.11 -23.05 7.32
N ASP A 220 -1.93 -22.70 7.87
CA ASP A 220 -1.76 -22.40 9.30
C ASP A 220 -2.62 -21.18 9.70
N ALA A 221 -3.26 -21.24 10.86
CA ALA A 221 -4.08 -20.15 11.41
C ALA A 221 -3.34 -18.83 11.48
N ALA A 222 -2.04 -18.85 11.82
CA ALA A 222 -1.21 -17.66 11.85
C ALA A 222 -1.03 -17.04 10.46
N GLN A 223 -0.97 -17.84 9.40
CA GLN A 223 -0.90 -17.31 8.04
C GLN A 223 -2.24 -16.72 7.60
N ILE A 224 -3.36 -17.40 7.91
CA ILE A 224 -4.70 -16.89 7.58
C ILE A 224 -4.96 -15.57 8.31
N GLU A 225 -4.55 -15.45 9.57
CA GLU A 225 -4.68 -14.23 10.36
C GLU A 225 -3.87 -13.08 9.73
N ARG A 226 -2.61 -13.32 9.32
CA ARG A 226 -1.81 -12.34 8.59
C ARG A 226 -2.43 -11.95 7.25
N ASN A 227 -3.03 -12.90 6.51
CA ASN A 227 -3.73 -12.61 5.27
C ASN A 227 -4.91 -11.65 5.52
N ILE A 228 -5.70 -11.90 6.58
CA ILE A 228 -6.84 -11.04 6.95
C ILE A 228 -6.37 -9.60 7.22
N ARG A 229 -5.31 -9.42 7.98
CA ARG A 229 -4.75 -8.08 8.26
C ARG A 229 -4.10 -7.45 7.03
N SER A 230 -3.32 -8.20 6.27
CA SER A 230 -2.60 -7.69 5.11
C SER A 230 -3.53 -7.26 3.97
N PHE A 231 -4.68 -7.92 3.80
CA PHE A 231 -5.64 -7.61 2.75
C PHE A 231 -6.77 -6.68 3.19
N ASN A 232 -6.72 -6.15 4.39
CA ASN A 232 -7.66 -5.14 4.90
C ASN A 232 -7.06 -3.73 4.69
N PRO A 233 -7.66 -2.82 3.88
CA PRO A 233 -9.07 -2.82 3.44
C PRO A 233 -9.32 -3.39 2.04
N TRP A 234 -8.33 -3.86 1.33
CA TRP A 234 -8.47 -4.41 -0.02
C TRP A 234 -7.40 -5.49 -0.28
N PRO A 235 -7.77 -6.63 -0.91
CA PRO A 235 -9.09 -7.00 -1.44
C PRO A 235 -10.11 -7.48 -0.39
N VAL A 236 -9.72 -7.66 0.86
CA VAL A 236 -10.41 -8.25 2.02
C VAL A 236 -10.59 -9.75 1.85
N CYS A 237 -10.04 -10.53 2.78
CA CYS A 237 -10.21 -11.99 2.81
C CYS A 237 -11.66 -12.38 2.84
N PHE A 238 -12.01 -13.46 2.15
CA PHE A 238 -13.37 -13.97 2.08
C PHE A 238 -13.40 -15.49 2.07
N THR A 239 -14.55 -16.03 2.43
CA THR A 239 -14.85 -17.46 2.37
C THR A 239 -16.31 -17.68 1.96
N GLN A 240 -16.67 -18.89 1.61
CA GLN A 240 -18.07 -19.30 1.43
C GLN A 240 -18.65 -19.78 2.76
N MET A 241 -19.85 -19.29 3.09
CA MET A 241 -20.70 -19.79 4.17
C MET A 241 -22.02 -20.24 3.53
N GLY A 242 -22.14 -21.54 3.21
CA GLY A 242 -23.17 -22.04 2.29
C GLY A 242 -23.02 -21.37 0.92
N GLU A 243 -24.10 -20.86 0.36
CA GLU A 243 -24.11 -20.17 -0.95
C GLU A 243 -23.66 -18.69 -0.89
N GLN A 244 -23.29 -18.20 0.29
CA GLN A 244 -23.01 -16.77 0.50
C GLN A 244 -21.52 -16.51 0.63
N THR A 245 -21.02 -15.54 -0.13
CA THR A 245 -19.66 -15.01 0.06
C THR A 245 -19.65 -14.06 1.25
N VAL A 246 -18.82 -14.35 2.24
CA VAL A 246 -18.66 -13.55 3.45
C VAL A 246 -17.21 -13.06 3.56
N LYS A 247 -17.03 -11.75 3.71
CA LYS A 247 -15.72 -11.15 3.93
C LYS A 247 -15.37 -11.17 5.42
N ILE A 248 -14.10 -11.44 5.72
CA ILE A 248 -13.57 -11.50 7.08
C ILE A 248 -12.66 -10.30 7.30
N TYR A 249 -12.96 -9.50 8.31
CA TYR A 249 -12.22 -8.27 8.62
C TYR A 249 -11.31 -8.39 9.83
N GLN A 250 -11.70 -9.22 10.82
CA GLN A 250 -10.90 -9.45 12.02
C GLN A 250 -11.03 -10.90 12.47
N ALA A 251 -9.89 -11.47 12.84
CA ALA A 251 -9.79 -12.77 13.48
C ALA A 251 -8.57 -12.81 14.41
N GLN A 252 -8.54 -13.77 15.31
CA GLN A 252 -7.42 -14.04 16.21
C GLN A 252 -7.08 -15.52 16.18
N VAL A 253 -5.81 -15.84 16.28
CA VAL A 253 -5.37 -17.25 16.40
C VAL A 253 -5.75 -17.78 17.77
N VAL A 254 -6.32 -18.98 17.80
CA VAL A 254 -6.67 -19.71 19.03
C VAL A 254 -6.10 -21.12 18.98
N ASP A 255 -5.71 -21.64 20.15
CA ASP A 255 -5.13 -22.99 20.28
C ASP A 255 -6.24 -24.06 20.36
N GLN A 256 -6.87 -24.30 19.21
CA GLN A 256 -7.86 -25.36 19.00
C GLN A 256 -7.53 -26.06 17.67
N THR A 257 -7.98 -27.30 17.53
CA THR A 257 -7.73 -28.13 16.35
C THR A 257 -9.00 -28.82 15.89
N GLY A 258 -9.09 -29.10 14.60
CA GLY A 258 -10.23 -29.78 13.96
C GLY A 258 -9.94 -30.02 12.48
N ASN A 259 -10.94 -30.39 11.72
CA ASN A 259 -10.81 -30.47 10.26
C ASN A 259 -10.77 -29.06 9.65
N ALA A 260 -9.91 -28.84 8.69
CA ALA A 260 -9.76 -27.54 8.05
C ALA A 260 -11.11 -27.01 7.52
N GLY A 261 -11.44 -25.75 7.83
CA GLY A 261 -12.72 -25.13 7.50
C GLY A 261 -13.88 -25.45 8.45
N GLN A 262 -13.73 -26.40 9.36
CA GLN A 262 -14.82 -26.81 10.28
C GLN A 262 -15.03 -25.73 11.36
N VAL A 263 -16.26 -25.29 11.52
CA VAL A 263 -16.69 -24.48 12.66
C VAL A 263 -16.65 -25.31 13.93
N LEU A 264 -15.81 -24.94 14.89
CA LEU A 264 -15.65 -25.62 16.18
C LEU A 264 -16.61 -25.10 17.24
N SER A 265 -16.79 -23.75 17.26
CA SER A 265 -17.75 -23.10 18.15
C SER A 265 -18.25 -21.81 17.53
N SER A 266 -19.44 -21.39 17.95
CA SER A 266 -20.07 -20.16 17.48
C SER A 266 -20.87 -19.54 18.62
N ASP A 267 -20.41 -18.38 19.10
CA ASP A 267 -21.06 -17.61 20.13
C ASP A 267 -20.84 -16.09 19.95
N LYS A 268 -21.37 -15.27 20.84
CA LYS A 268 -21.29 -13.79 20.73
C LYS A 268 -19.89 -13.23 20.78
N THR A 269 -18.89 -14.01 21.21
CA THR A 269 -17.49 -13.60 21.30
C THR A 269 -16.74 -13.86 19.98
N GLY A 270 -17.19 -14.86 19.21
CA GLY A 270 -16.59 -15.20 17.91
C GLY A 270 -17.10 -16.50 17.32
N VAL A 271 -16.72 -16.74 16.09
CA VAL A 271 -16.84 -18.01 15.40
C VAL A 271 -15.46 -18.63 15.25
N VAL A 272 -15.23 -19.77 15.90
CA VAL A 272 -13.95 -20.46 15.84
C VAL A 272 -13.98 -21.46 14.69
N VAL A 273 -13.03 -21.34 13.78
CA VAL A 273 -12.90 -22.18 12.58
C VAL A 273 -11.53 -22.84 12.58
N ALA A 274 -11.50 -24.16 12.46
CA ALA A 274 -10.27 -24.93 12.37
C ALA A 274 -9.51 -24.63 11.06
N CYS A 275 -8.20 -24.58 11.17
CA CYS A 275 -7.26 -24.39 10.07
C CYS A 275 -6.39 -25.64 9.89
N GLY A 276 -5.48 -25.62 8.92
CA GLY A 276 -4.52 -26.73 8.75
C GLY A 276 -3.65 -26.97 9.99
N LYS A 277 -3.40 -25.91 10.75
CA LYS A 277 -2.79 -25.94 12.07
C LYS A 277 -3.43 -24.86 12.94
N HIS A 278 -3.86 -25.22 14.17
CA HIS A 278 -4.62 -24.37 15.07
C HIS A 278 -6.00 -23.96 14.51
N ALA A 279 -6.56 -22.87 14.98
CA ALA A 279 -7.83 -22.30 14.53
C ALA A 279 -7.79 -20.78 14.60
N ILE A 280 -8.72 -20.13 13.90
CA ILE A 280 -8.97 -18.69 14.06
C ILE A 280 -10.34 -18.46 14.69
N CYS A 281 -10.42 -17.43 15.55
CA CYS A 281 -11.67 -16.91 16.08
C CYS A 281 -12.03 -15.64 15.30
N ILE A 282 -13.06 -15.72 14.45
CA ILE A 282 -13.57 -14.60 13.65
C ILE A 282 -14.41 -13.69 14.54
N THR A 283 -14.08 -12.41 14.63
CA THR A 283 -14.77 -11.42 15.46
C THR A 283 -15.52 -10.36 14.66
N GLN A 284 -15.08 -10.08 13.40
CA GLN A 284 -15.74 -9.13 12.52
C GLN A 284 -15.80 -9.67 11.09
N LEU A 285 -16.96 -9.56 10.47
CA LEU A 285 -17.20 -10.04 9.11
C LEU A 285 -18.21 -9.17 8.36
N GLN A 286 -18.39 -9.44 7.05
CA GLN A 286 -19.35 -8.74 6.19
C GLN A 286 -20.04 -9.71 5.25
N PRO A 287 -21.33 -10.04 5.45
CA PRO A 287 -22.14 -10.72 4.46
C PRO A 287 -22.32 -9.89 3.20
N GLN A 288 -22.53 -10.55 2.07
CA GLN A 288 -22.76 -9.87 0.80
C GLN A 288 -23.90 -8.83 0.89
N GLY A 289 -23.65 -7.62 0.36
CA GLY A 289 -24.63 -6.52 0.37
C GLY A 289 -24.87 -5.84 1.71
N LYS A 290 -24.15 -6.22 2.76
CA LYS A 290 -24.21 -5.59 4.09
C LYS A 290 -22.96 -4.74 4.38
N LYS A 291 -22.96 -4.04 5.51
CA LYS A 291 -21.76 -3.39 6.06
C LYS A 291 -20.99 -4.38 6.93
N PRO A 292 -19.67 -4.16 7.18
CA PRO A 292 -18.95 -4.90 8.20
C PRO A 292 -19.66 -4.81 9.54
N MET A 293 -19.73 -5.92 10.29
CA MET A 293 -20.43 -6.03 11.56
C MET A 293 -19.70 -6.97 12.52
N ALA A 294 -19.89 -6.76 13.82
CA ALA A 294 -19.41 -7.67 14.83
C ALA A 294 -20.12 -9.02 14.72
N ILE A 295 -19.45 -10.09 15.17
CA ILE A 295 -20.03 -11.44 15.12
C ILE A 295 -21.33 -11.56 15.94
N SER A 296 -21.43 -10.84 17.05
CA SER A 296 -22.67 -10.78 17.85
C SER A 296 -23.88 -10.31 17.05
N ASP A 297 -23.71 -9.31 16.19
CA ASP A 297 -24.78 -8.79 15.34
C ASP A 297 -25.10 -9.76 14.18
N PHE A 298 -24.08 -10.40 13.63
CA PHE A 298 -24.25 -11.40 12.59
C PHE A 298 -25.09 -12.60 13.06
N LEU A 299 -24.84 -13.10 14.27
CA LEU A 299 -25.50 -14.27 14.81
C LEU A 299 -26.99 -14.05 15.14
N ASN A 300 -27.45 -12.80 15.33
CA ASN A 300 -28.87 -12.50 15.60
C ASN A 300 -29.83 -12.94 14.47
N GLY A 301 -29.33 -13.23 13.28
CA GLY A 301 -30.21 -13.67 12.18
C GLY A 301 -29.54 -14.64 11.21
N ARG A 302 -28.34 -15.14 11.53
CA ARG A 302 -27.55 -16.03 10.66
C ARG A 302 -26.74 -17.06 11.44
N SER A 303 -27.18 -17.42 12.64
CA SER A 303 -26.49 -18.43 13.46
C SER A 303 -26.45 -19.81 12.80
N ASP A 304 -27.42 -20.08 11.93
CA ASP A 304 -27.50 -21.29 11.12
C ASP A 304 -26.39 -21.44 10.09
N TRP A 305 -25.77 -20.33 9.66
CA TRP A 305 -24.66 -20.36 8.68
C TRP A 305 -23.34 -20.86 9.28
N VAL A 306 -23.21 -20.80 10.59
CA VAL A 306 -21.96 -21.11 11.33
C VAL A 306 -22.22 -22.03 12.52
N THR A 307 -23.12 -22.98 12.36
CA THR A 307 -23.39 -24.00 13.37
C THR A 307 -22.14 -24.87 13.56
N PRO A 308 -21.76 -25.24 14.79
CA PRO A 308 -20.65 -26.16 15.02
C PRO A 308 -20.79 -27.45 14.19
N GLY A 309 -19.69 -27.80 13.49
CA GLY A 309 -19.65 -28.90 12.53
C GLY A 309 -19.83 -28.48 11.06
N THR A 310 -20.35 -27.27 10.77
CA THR A 310 -20.38 -26.72 9.40
C THR A 310 -18.96 -26.54 8.85
N VAL A 311 -18.74 -26.84 7.57
CA VAL A 311 -17.47 -26.64 6.88
C VAL A 311 -17.59 -25.42 5.98
N LEU A 312 -16.67 -24.45 6.16
CA LEU A 312 -16.60 -23.21 5.38
C LEU A 312 -15.68 -23.39 4.16
N GLY A 313 -15.94 -22.65 3.10
CA GLY A 313 -15.13 -22.67 1.89
C GLY A 313 -15.51 -23.73 0.87
N GLU A 314 -16.36 -24.68 1.20
CA GLU A 314 -16.92 -25.62 0.25
C GLU A 314 -18.14 -25.01 -0.45
N ASN A 315 -18.16 -25.06 -1.79
CA ASN A 315 -19.40 -24.89 -2.54
C ASN A 315 -20.19 -26.20 -2.34
N ASN A 316 -21.25 -26.19 -1.57
CA ASN A 316 -22.20 -27.29 -1.59
C ASN A 316 -22.79 -27.35 -3.02
N GLU A 317 -22.26 -28.29 -3.84
CA GLU A 317 -22.88 -28.69 -5.09
C GLU A 317 -24.26 -29.35 -4.86
#